data_2ca305745749789c7df6919e90f9412a
#
_entry.id   2ca305745749789c7df6919e90f9412a
#
_cell.length_a   1.000
_cell.length_b   1.000
_cell.length_c   1.000
_cell.angle_alpha   90.00
_cell.angle_beta   90.00
_cell.angle_gamma   90.00
#
_symmetry.space_group_name_H-M   'P 1'
#
loop_
_entity.id
_entity.type
_entity.pdbx_description
1 polymer ?
#
loop_
_entity_poly.entity_id
_entity_poly.type
_entity_poly.pdbx_seq_one_letter_code
_entity_poly.pdbx_strand_id
1 'polypeptide(L)'
;MMTYSEYKSVPHLWDISIPSHWKVLPLYAIAKEKSICNCTDLQLLSVYLDEGVVPFSTRTERRTNATSADLSKYQRVDAGDFVLNNQQAWRGSVGVSRHTGIVSPAYVVLQMDDTLISEYANYLLRSRIMVDQYLINSKSVGSIQRNIYW
;
A
#
# COMPACT_ATOMS: atom_id res chain seq x y z
N MET A 1 -0.01 26.20 -12.54
CA MET A 1 -0.79 25.37 -11.61
C MET A 1 -2.25 25.54 -11.94
N MET A 2 -2.96 24.47 -12.27
CA MET A 2 -4.41 24.56 -12.43
C MET A 2 -5.05 24.78 -11.06
N THR A 3 -5.76 25.88 -10.90
CA THR A 3 -6.58 26.16 -9.73
C THR A 3 -8.03 25.83 -10.07
N TYR A 4 -8.70 25.12 -9.19
CA TYR A 4 -10.14 24.88 -9.31
C TYR A 4 -10.90 26.09 -8.78
N SER A 5 -12.11 26.32 -9.31
CA SER A 5 -12.91 27.50 -8.92
C SER A 5 -13.52 27.42 -7.52
N GLU A 6 -13.74 26.19 -7.03
CA GLU A 6 -14.39 25.94 -5.75
C GLU A 6 -13.73 24.82 -4.98
N TYR A 7 -13.66 24.98 -3.66
CA TYR A 7 -13.09 24.01 -2.73
C TYR A 7 -14.05 23.72 -1.58
N LYS A 8 -13.94 22.55 -0.99
CA LYS A 8 -14.63 22.17 0.26
C LYS A 8 -13.63 21.62 1.26
N SER A 9 -13.92 21.83 2.54
CA SER A 9 -13.15 21.24 3.64
C SER A 9 -13.56 19.79 3.87
N VAL A 10 -12.62 18.98 4.33
CA VAL A 10 -12.82 17.58 4.75
C VAL A 10 -12.40 17.47 6.22
N PRO A 11 -13.32 17.70 7.19
CA PRO A 11 -13.00 17.80 8.61
C PRO A 11 -12.30 16.56 9.19
N HIS A 12 -12.74 15.35 8.79
CA HIS A 12 -12.14 14.09 9.27
C HIS A 12 -10.75 13.80 8.69
N LEU A 13 -10.26 14.65 7.79
CA LEU A 13 -8.90 14.62 7.25
C LEU A 13 -8.16 15.93 7.61
N TRP A 14 -8.28 16.37 8.85
CA TRP A 14 -7.64 17.58 9.39
C TRP A 14 -7.97 18.85 8.58
N ASP A 15 -9.23 18.99 8.19
CA ASP A 15 -9.75 20.15 7.45
C ASP A 15 -8.98 20.47 6.17
N ILE A 16 -8.40 19.49 5.51
CA ILE A 16 -7.81 19.72 4.19
C ILE A 16 -8.87 20.21 3.21
N SER A 17 -8.45 21.08 2.31
CA SER A 17 -9.30 21.59 1.23
C SER A 17 -9.08 20.78 -0.04
N ILE A 18 -10.17 20.28 -0.60
CA ILE A 18 -10.17 19.58 -1.89
C ILE A 18 -11.14 20.27 -2.86
N PRO A 19 -10.96 20.12 -4.18
CA PRO A 19 -11.94 20.62 -5.14
C PRO A 19 -13.35 20.14 -4.80
N SER A 20 -14.34 21.01 -4.89
CA SER A 20 -15.72 20.74 -4.44
C SER A 20 -16.36 19.52 -5.12
N HIS A 21 -16.00 19.28 -6.39
CA HIS A 21 -16.51 18.16 -7.18
C HIS A 21 -15.83 16.81 -6.87
N TRP A 22 -14.73 16.81 -6.09
CA TRP A 22 -14.08 15.57 -5.68
C TRP A 22 -14.91 14.86 -4.62
N LYS A 23 -14.92 13.52 -4.71
CA LYS A 23 -15.53 12.66 -3.70
C LYS A 23 -14.46 12.13 -2.75
N VAL A 24 -14.82 12.00 -1.48
CA VAL A 24 -14.01 11.29 -0.48
C VAL A 24 -14.65 9.93 -0.28
N LEU A 25 -13.89 8.89 -0.55
CA LEU A 25 -14.33 7.50 -0.44
C LEU A 25 -13.43 6.75 0.54
N PRO A 26 -13.97 5.83 1.33
CA PRO A 26 -13.14 4.91 2.10
C PRO A 26 -12.43 3.96 1.14
N LEU A 27 -11.21 3.53 1.52
CA LEU A 27 -10.39 2.68 0.65
C LEU A 27 -11.09 1.37 0.26
N TYR A 28 -11.86 0.76 1.17
CA TYR A 28 -12.61 -0.47 0.88
C TYR A 28 -13.69 -0.32 -0.20
N ALA A 29 -14.07 0.91 -0.53
CA ALA A 29 -15.03 1.15 -1.62
C ALA A 29 -14.40 0.98 -3.02
N ILE A 30 -13.08 1.09 -3.13
CA ILE A 30 -12.34 1.06 -4.40
C ILE A 30 -11.26 -0.03 -4.44
N ALA A 31 -11.14 -0.83 -3.39
CA ALA A 31 -10.14 -1.89 -3.28
C ALA A 31 -10.72 -3.13 -2.59
N LYS A 32 -10.27 -4.31 -3.01
CA LYS A 32 -10.66 -5.59 -2.41
C LYS A 32 -9.43 -6.39 -2.06
N GLU A 33 -9.44 -7.04 -0.90
CA GLU A 33 -8.38 -7.94 -0.52
C GLU A 33 -8.29 -9.11 -1.51
N LYS A 34 -7.04 -9.41 -1.88
CA LYS A 34 -6.69 -10.50 -2.78
C LYS A 34 -5.67 -11.40 -2.08
N SER A 35 -5.94 -12.70 -2.05
CA SER A 35 -5.05 -13.68 -1.45
C SER A 35 -4.92 -14.87 -2.40
N ILE A 36 -3.97 -14.77 -3.35
CA ILE A 36 -3.66 -15.80 -4.31
C ILE A 36 -2.26 -16.33 -4.01
N CYS A 37 -2.16 -17.60 -3.65
CA CYS A 37 -0.92 -18.28 -3.29
C CYS A 37 -0.49 -19.30 -4.35
N ASN A 38 0.60 -20.02 -4.08
CA ASN A 38 1.16 -21.05 -4.97
C ASN A 38 1.65 -20.52 -6.34
N CYS A 39 2.07 -19.27 -6.42
CA CYS A 39 2.67 -18.66 -7.62
C CYS A 39 4.20 -18.57 -7.49
N THR A 40 4.83 -19.67 -7.14
CA THR A 40 6.26 -19.76 -6.77
C THR A 40 7.25 -19.49 -7.91
N ASP A 41 6.77 -19.50 -9.15
CA ASP A 41 7.51 -19.16 -10.36
C ASP A 41 7.65 -17.64 -10.61
N LEU A 42 6.88 -16.83 -9.89
CA LEU A 42 6.93 -15.38 -10.02
C LEU A 42 8.08 -14.77 -9.21
N GLN A 43 8.57 -13.63 -9.68
CA GLN A 43 9.62 -12.89 -8.99
C GLN A 43 9.19 -12.41 -7.60
N LEU A 44 10.14 -12.41 -6.67
CA LEU A 44 9.90 -11.89 -5.33
C LEU A 44 9.90 -10.35 -5.34
N LEU A 45 8.88 -9.77 -4.74
CA LEU A 45 8.74 -8.32 -4.55
C LEU A 45 8.89 -7.95 -3.07
N SER A 46 9.23 -6.70 -2.86
CA SER A 46 9.31 -6.11 -1.53
C SER A 46 8.73 -4.70 -1.53
N VAL A 47 8.30 -4.26 -0.36
CA VAL A 47 7.77 -2.92 -0.15
C VAL A 47 8.71 -2.14 0.75
N TYR A 48 9.26 -1.04 0.24
CA TYR A 48 10.16 -0.16 0.97
C TYR A 48 9.52 1.21 1.20
N LEU A 49 9.94 1.88 2.27
CA LEU A 49 9.45 3.21 2.64
C LEU A 49 9.71 4.26 1.55
N ASP A 50 10.86 4.21 0.93
CA ASP A 50 11.35 5.19 -0.04
C ASP A 50 10.92 4.88 -1.48
N GLU A 51 10.80 3.61 -1.85
CA GLU A 51 10.57 3.20 -3.24
C GLU A 51 9.19 2.57 -3.50
N GLY A 52 8.48 2.14 -2.44
CA GLY A 52 7.25 1.36 -2.58
C GLY A 52 7.52 -0.08 -2.99
N VAL A 53 6.74 -0.60 -3.93
CA VAL A 53 6.82 -2.00 -4.39
C VAL A 53 7.87 -2.14 -5.49
N VAL A 54 8.91 -2.91 -5.22
CA VAL A 54 10.02 -3.15 -6.17
C VAL A 54 10.46 -4.61 -6.14
N PRO A 55 11.10 -5.12 -7.23
CA PRO A 55 11.71 -6.44 -7.22
C PRO A 55 12.75 -6.56 -6.11
N PHE A 56 12.74 -7.67 -5.41
CA PHE A 56 13.68 -7.95 -4.32
C PHE A 56 15.15 -7.87 -4.77
N SER A 57 15.44 -8.29 -6.00
CA SER A 57 16.77 -8.32 -6.58
C SER A 57 17.37 -6.94 -6.88
N THR A 58 16.57 -5.87 -6.86
CA THR A 58 17.08 -4.51 -7.18
C THR A 58 17.86 -3.88 -6.03
N ARG A 59 17.74 -4.41 -4.81
CA ARG A 59 18.51 -3.92 -3.65
C ARG A 59 19.56 -4.93 -3.23
N THR A 60 20.80 -4.43 -3.09
CA THR A 60 21.97 -5.19 -2.63
C THR A 60 22.10 -5.22 -1.10
N GLU A 61 21.24 -4.52 -0.37
CA GLU A 61 21.27 -4.50 1.09
C GLU A 61 21.03 -5.91 1.66
N ARG A 62 21.94 -6.36 2.49
CA ARG A 62 21.79 -7.62 3.22
C ARG A 62 20.58 -7.53 4.13
N ARG A 63 19.56 -8.32 3.82
CA ARG A 63 18.44 -8.50 4.74
C ARG A 63 18.87 -9.44 5.86
N THR A 64 18.63 -9.01 7.08
CA THR A 64 18.77 -9.85 8.27
C THR A 64 17.73 -10.96 8.35
N ASN A 65 16.62 -10.82 7.61
CA ASN A 65 15.57 -11.83 7.55
C ASN A 65 15.73 -12.64 6.27
N ALA A 66 16.12 -13.90 6.42
CA ALA A 66 16.16 -14.83 5.33
C ALA A 66 14.75 -15.00 4.71
N THR A 67 14.68 -14.93 3.38
CA THR A 67 13.49 -15.33 2.65
C THR A 67 13.22 -16.81 2.97
N SER A 68 11.98 -17.14 3.29
CA SER A 68 11.60 -18.55 3.46
C SER A 68 11.94 -19.33 2.19
N ALA A 69 12.51 -20.51 2.34
CA ALA A 69 12.76 -21.41 1.21
C ALA A 69 11.45 -21.89 0.56
N ASP A 70 10.35 -21.91 1.32
CA ASP A 70 9.00 -22.21 0.84
C ASP A 70 8.22 -20.94 0.53
N LEU A 71 8.06 -20.66 -0.76
CA LEU A 71 7.31 -19.50 -1.28
C LEU A 71 5.83 -19.83 -1.57
N SER A 72 5.36 -21.02 -1.24
CA SER A 72 3.99 -21.45 -1.58
C SER A 72 2.91 -20.60 -0.92
N LYS A 73 3.19 -20.03 0.25
CA LYS A 73 2.27 -19.15 0.99
C LYS A 73 2.39 -17.67 0.61
N TYR A 74 3.36 -17.32 -0.25
CA TYR A 74 3.50 -15.94 -0.70
C TYR A 74 2.32 -15.57 -1.59
N GLN A 75 1.93 -14.31 -1.51
CA GLN A 75 0.74 -13.79 -2.17
C GLN A 75 1.10 -13.15 -3.49
N ARG A 76 0.34 -13.44 -4.54
CA ARG A 76 0.48 -12.83 -5.85
C ARG A 76 0.08 -11.36 -5.81
N VAL A 77 0.90 -10.55 -6.42
CA VAL A 77 0.69 -9.15 -6.74
C VAL A 77 0.68 -9.01 -8.25
N ASP A 78 -0.31 -8.36 -8.79
CA ASP A 78 -0.32 -7.93 -10.19
C ASP A 78 -0.05 -6.43 -10.30
N ALA A 79 0.44 -5.98 -11.44
CA ALA A 79 0.61 -4.54 -11.68
C ALA A 79 -0.74 -3.83 -11.49
N GLY A 80 -0.74 -2.75 -10.70
CA GLY A 80 -1.94 -2.01 -10.31
C GLY A 80 -2.50 -2.38 -8.92
N ASP A 81 -2.05 -3.46 -8.31
CA ASP A 81 -2.44 -3.81 -6.94
C ASP A 81 -1.77 -2.88 -5.93
N PHE A 82 -2.51 -2.52 -4.89
CA PHE A 82 -2.00 -1.80 -3.73
C PHE A 82 -1.50 -2.77 -2.67
N VAL A 83 -0.26 -2.63 -2.25
CA VAL A 83 0.40 -3.53 -1.31
C VAL A 83 0.79 -2.76 -0.05
N LEU A 84 0.39 -3.31 1.10
CA LEU A 84 0.75 -2.76 2.42
C LEU A 84 1.58 -3.79 3.17
N ASN A 85 2.74 -3.35 3.67
CA ASN A 85 3.41 -4.09 4.74
C ASN A 85 2.63 -3.83 6.04
N ASN A 86 1.83 -4.80 6.51
CA ASN A 86 0.90 -4.56 7.61
C ASN A 86 1.59 -4.10 8.90
N GLN A 87 2.85 -4.46 9.11
CA GLN A 87 3.63 -4.08 10.30
C GLN A 87 4.30 -2.70 10.18
N GLN A 88 4.43 -2.18 8.95
CA GLN A 88 5.18 -0.94 8.66
C GLN A 88 4.34 0.07 7.83
N ALA A 89 3.08 -0.23 7.52
CA ALA A 89 2.22 0.67 6.76
C ALA A 89 2.07 2.04 7.45
N TRP A 90 1.99 2.04 8.76
CA TRP A 90 1.93 3.26 9.58
C TRP A 90 3.14 4.18 9.43
N ARG A 91 4.24 3.68 8.88
CA ARG A 91 5.45 4.46 8.54
C ARG A 91 5.50 4.84 7.06
N GLY A 92 4.63 4.26 6.24
CA GLY A 92 4.59 4.49 4.80
C GLY A 92 5.15 3.36 3.94
N SER A 93 5.37 2.17 4.50
CA SER A 93 5.79 1.00 3.72
C SER A 93 4.61 0.40 2.96
N VAL A 94 4.18 1.12 1.94
CA VAL A 94 3.06 0.82 1.06
C VAL A 94 3.37 1.25 -0.37
N GLY A 95 2.62 0.74 -1.35
CA GLY A 95 2.72 1.23 -2.71
C GLY A 95 1.79 0.49 -3.67
N VAL A 96 1.50 1.13 -4.80
CA VAL A 96 0.85 0.48 -5.93
C VAL A 96 1.94 -0.14 -6.80
N SER A 97 1.82 -1.44 -7.05
CA SER A 97 2.85 -2.18 -7.79
C SER A 97 2.82 -1.84 -9.28
N ARG A 98 4.00 -1.69 -9.86
CA ARG A 98 4.21 -1.68 -11.31
C ARG A 98 4.64 -3.06 -11.84
N HIS A 99 4.81 -4.01 -10.93
CA HIS A 99 5.37 -5.32 -11.22
C HIS A 99 4.37 -6.42 -10.86
N THR A 100 4.43 -7.51 -11.60
CA THR A 100 3.78 -8.76 -11.22
C THR A 100 4.81 -9.65 -10.53
N GLY A 101 4.43 -10.19 -9.37
CA GLY A 101 5.32 -11.01 -8.55
C GLY A 101 4.61 -11.53 -7.31
N ILE A 102 5.38 -11.89 -6.30
CA ILE A 102 4.87 -12.39 -5.03
C ILE A 102 5.47 -11.62 -3.85
N VAL A 103 4.68 -11.45 -2.79
CA VAL A 103 5.09 -10.81 -1.54
C VAL A 103 4.84 -11.72 -0.35
N SER A 104 5.52 -11.43 0.76
CA SER A 104 5.37 -12.16 2.03
C SER A 104 3.90 -12.26 2.46
N PRO A 105 3.51 -13.39 3.12
CA PRO A 105 2.18 -13.55 3.72
C PRO A 105 1.83 -12.49 4.77
N ALA A 106 2.84 -11.81 5.34
CA ALA A 106 2.63 -10.72 6.30
C ALA A 106 2.15 -9.41 5.65
N TYR A 107 2.05 -9.35 4.34
CA TYR A 107 1.57 -8.17 3.62
C TYR A 107 0.09 -8.32 3.26
N VAL A 108 -0.58 -7.20 3.10
CA VAL A 108 -1.94 -7.13 2.57
C VAL A 108 -1.85 -6.72 1.11
N VAL A 109 -2.50 -7.46 0.23
CA VAL A 109 -2.59 -7.18 -1.20
C VAL A 109 -4.03 -6.81 -1.54
N LEU A 110 -4.23 -5.62 -2.08
CA LEU A 110 -5.53 -5.10 -2.46
C LEU A 110 -5.60 -4.90 -3.96
N GLN A 111 -6.54 -5.55 -4.60
CA GLN A 111 -6.89 -5.28 -5.98
C GLN A 111 -7.67 -3.98 -6.05
N MET A 112 -7.10 -2.98 -6.72
CA MET A 112 -7.77 -1.69 -6.96
C MET A 112 -8.73 -1.79 -8.14
N ASP A 113 -9.84 -1.06 -8.06
CA ASP A 113 -10.69 -0.82 -9.22
C ASP A 113 -10.11 0.31 -10.10
N ASP A 114 -10.83 0.72 -11.13
CA ASP A 114 -10.42 1.74 -12.09
C ASP A 114 -10.79 3.19 -11.68
N THR A 115 -11.21 3.39 -10.43
CA THR A 115 -11.56 4.73 -9.90
C THR A 115 -10.36 5.67 -9.92
N LEU A 116 -9.16 5.14 -9.65
CA LEU A 116 -7.91 5.87 -9.68
C LEU A 116 -6.93 5.24 -10.67
N ILE A 117 -6.29 6.05 -11.48
CA ILE A 117 -5.15 5.57 -12.29
C ILE A 117 -3.98 5.21 -11.36
N SER A 118 -3.23 4.16 -11.70
CA SER A 118 -2.22 3.56 -10.82
C SER A 118 -1.14 4.54 -10.37
N GLU A 119 -0.67 5.42 -11.24
CA GLU A 119 0.35 6.43 -10.91
C GLU A 119 -0.16 7.42 -9.86
N TYR A 120 -1.39 7.92 -10.04
CA TYR A 120 -2.00 8.82 -9.07
C TYR A 120 -2.33 8.10 -7.77
N ALA A 121 -2.85 6.87 -7.84
CA ALA A 121 -3.10 6.04 -6.66
C ALA A 121 -1.82 5.82 -5.85
N ASN A 122 -0.71 5.50 -6.51
CA ASN A 122 0.58 5.34 -5.82
C ASN A 122 1.03 6.63 -5.13
N TYR A 123 0.89 7.78 -5.79
CA TYR A 123 1.22 9.07 -5.19
C TYR A 123 0.32 9.39 -3.98
N LEU A 124 -1.00 9.26 -4.16
CA LEU A 124 -1.98 9.56 -3.12
C LEU A 124 -1.82 8.65 -1.90
N LEU A 125 -1.78 7.32 -2.12
CA LEU A 125 -1.74 6.32 -1.04
C LEU A 125 -0.42 6.32 -0.27
N ARG A 126 0.64 6.89 -0.83
CA ARG A 126 1.93 7.12 -0.14
C ARG A 126 2.07 8.52 0.44
N SER A 127 1.09 9.38 0.26
CA SER A 127 1.11 10.75 0.79
C SER A 127 1.09 10.76 2.32
N ARG A 128 1.58 11.85 2.90
CA ARG A 128 1.60 12.03 4.37
C ARG A 128 0.21 11.87 4.98
N ILE A 129 -0.81 12.41 4.34
CA ILE A 129 -2.20 12.33 4.80
C ILE A 129 -2.64 10.87 4.93
N MET A 130 -2.32 10.04 3.94
CA MET A 130 -2.67 8.63 3.97
C MET A 130 -1.84 7.84 4.99
N VAL A 131 -0.55 8.15 5.12
CA VAL A 131 0.31 7.52 6.14
C VAL A 131 -0.22 7.80 7.55
N ASP A 132 -0.67 9.02 7.82
CA ASP A 132 -1.30 9.37 9.09
C ASP A 132 -2.62 8.61 9.30
N GLN A 133 -3.41 8.35 8.24
CA GLN A 133 -4.58 7.46 8.31
C GLN A 133 -4.19 6.02 8.65
N TYR A 134 -3.13 5.49 8.07
CA TYR A 134 -2.65 4.14 8.44
C TYR A 134 -2.22 4.06 9.89
N LEU A 135 -1.56 5.09 10.41
CA LEU A 135 -1.18 5.18 11.81
C LEU A 135 -2.40 5.16 12.74
N ILE A 136 -3.41 5.97 12.46
CA ILE A 136 -4.63 6.08 13.28
C ILE A 136 -5.42 4.76 13.27
N ASN A 137 -5.48 4.10 12.13
CA ASN A 137 -6.21 2.84 11.96
C ASN A 137 -5.40 1.59 12.31
N SER A 138 -4.16 1.75 12.76
CA SER A 138 -3.31 0.63 13.19
C SER A 138 -3.45 0.37 14.69
N LYS A 139 -3.28 -0.90 15.08
CA LYS A 139 -3.27 -1.32 16.49
C LYS A 139 -1.86 -1.62 16.95
N SER A 140 -1.50 -1.17 18.15
CA SER A 140 -0.22 -1.49 18.76
C SER A 140 -0.09 -2.99 19.05
N VAL A 141 1.06 -3.55 18.67
CA VAL A 141 1.45 -4.92 19.00
C VAL A 141 2.80 -4.82 19.70
N GLY A 142 2.80 -4.90 21.01
CA GLY A 142 3.99 -4.62 21.81
C GLY A 142 4.37 -3.14 21.80
N SER A 143 5.65 -2.86 22.11
CA SER A 143 6.14 -1.49 22.28
C SER A 143 6.58 -0.78 20.99
N ILE A 144 6.85 -1.54 19.92
CA ILE A 144 7.49 -1.00 18.70
C ILE A 144 6.78 -1.40 17.39
N GLN A 145 5.80 -2.27 17.44
CA GLN A 145 5.05 -2.71 16.26
C GLN A 145 3.62 -2.17 16.27
N ARG A 146 3.13 -1.87 15.09
CA ARG A 146 1.72 -1.57 14.85
C ARG A 146 1.27 -2.32 13.61
N ASN A 147 0.14 -3.00 13.72
CA ASN A 147 -0.45 -3.72 12.61
C ASN A 147 -1.69 -2.99 12.12
N ILE A 148 -1.80 -2.83 10.80
CA ILE A 148 -3.04 -2.44 10.16
C ILE A 148 -3.77 -3.71 9.71
N TYR A 149 -5.06 -3.74 9.95
CA TYR A 149 -5.93 -4.84 9.55
C TYR A 149 -6.93 -4.32 8.53
N TRP A 150 -7.15 -5.12 7.51
CA TRP A 150 -8.12 -4.85 6.45
C TRP A 150 -9.51 -5.32 6.82
#